data_f418dbc2dd5c48219f8c7ed140339985
#
_entry.id   f418dbc2dd5c48219f8c7ed140339985
#
_cell.length_a   1.000
_cell.length_b   1.000
_cell.length_c   1.000
_cell.angle_alpha   90.00
_cell.angle_beta   90.00
_cell.angle_gamma   90.00
#
_symmetry.space_group_name_H-M   'P 1'
#
loop_
_entity.id
_entity.type
_entity.pdbx_description
1 polymer ?
#
loop_
_entity_poly.entity_id
_entity_poly.type
_entity_poly.pdbx_seq_one_letter_code
_entity_poly.pdbx_strand_id
1 'polypeptide(L)'
;MIRLKTDIFKYFLLTSICFSSCVSAQAMSLEEYIAQENPQDAPYIAQAIYDTSSMYGVDPLMMASIFYVESRYNNNAVSPAGALGIAQLMPGTASDLGVNPYDIYQNIEGGTRYFKELLDSQNPSDPYRYNLALSSYNAGPGNVNGYSPTYTYDYIRTVTDVYNDIVQHVDPTTSVKSTPRLEYTPSSDSQVWTYHKKSKKERLAKAIHKLKEEKKHERARERY
;
A
#
# COMPACT_ATOMS: atom_id res chain seq x y z
N MET A 1 35.50 28.49 -72.37
CA MET A 1 34.47 29.22 -71.62
C MET A 1 33.33 28.24 -71.33
N ILE A 2 33.46 27.48 -70.27
CA ILE A 2 32.50 26.40 -69.89
C ILE A 2 32.05 26.72 -68.47
N ARG A 3 30.73 26.90 -68.34
CA ARG A 3 30.04 27.24 -67.09
C ARG A 3 30.01 26.03 -66.15
N LEU A 4 30.72 26.09 -65.04
CA LEU A 4 30.44 25.31 -63.86
C LEU A 4 29.54 26.13 -62.92
N LYS A 5 28.27 25.90 -62.99
CA LYS A 5 27.31 26.36 -62.00
C LYS A 5 26.41 25.21 -61.61
N THR A 6 26.20 25.15 -60.29
CA THR A 6 25.05 24.50 -59.64
C THR A 6 25.08 22.98 -59.48
N ASP A 7 25.91 22.48 -58.60
CA ASP A 7 25.61 21.17 -57.96
C ASP A 7 25.92 21.14 -56.42
N ILE A 8 26.18 22.29 -55.81
CA ILE A 8 26.44 22.36 -54.37
C ILE A 8 25.16 22.35 -53.53
N PHE A 9 24.00 22.54 -54.17
CA PHE A 9 22.73 22.67 -53.47
C PHE A 9 21.97 21.33 -53.29
N LYS A 10 22.50 20.22 -53.87
CA LYS A 10 21.86 18.90 -53.76
C LYS A 10 22.34 18.03 -52.59
N TYR A 11 23.44 18.42 -51.94
CA TYR A 11 23.97 17.64 -50.79
C TYR A 11 23.59 18.23 -49.42
N PHE A 12 22.79 19.30 -49.38
CA PHE A 12 22.39 19.92 -48.11
C PHE A 12 20.99 19.49 -47.61
N LEU A 13 20.37 18.48 -48.25
CA LEU A 13 19.01 18.09 -47.96
C LEU A 13 18.86 16.62 -47.54
N LEU A 14 19.93 15.96 -47.12
CA LEU A 14 19.87 14.57 -46.69
C LEU A 14 20.57 14.26 -45.36
N THR A 15 20.81 15.30 -44.55
CA THR A 15 21.02 15.09 -43.12
C THR A 15 19.73 15.49 -42.38
N SER A 16 18.63 14.83 -42.76
CA SER A 16 17.48 14.71 -41.84
C SER A 16 18.02 13.86 -40.71
N ILE A 17 18.55 14.55 -39.70
CA ILE A 17 18.88 13.99 -38.41
C ILE A 17 17.57 13.43 -37.89
N CYS A 18 17.40 12.11 -38.01
CA CYS A 18 16.52 11.36 -37.15
C CYS A 18 17.04 11.57 -35.73
N PHE A 19 16.68 12.69 -35.14
CA PHE A 19 16.60 12.81 -33.71
C PHE A 19 15.46 11.86 -33.33
N SER A 20 15.77 10.57 -33.30
CA SER A 20 15.02 9.60 -32.54
C SER A 20 15.15 10.11 -31.12
N SER A 21 14.20 10.94 -30.73
CA SER A 21 13.97 11.28 -29.33
C SER A 21 13.68 9.95 -28.67
N CYS A 22 14.74 9.33 -28.16
CA CYS A 22 14.60 8.30 -27.16
C CYS A 22 14.00 9.03 -25.96
N VAL A 23 12.67 9.16 -25.97
CA VAL A 23 11.92 9.53 -24.76
C VAL A 23 12.16 8.32 -23.86
N SER A 24 13.23 8.37 -23.06
CA SER A 24 13.32 7.50 -21.91
C SER A 24 12.03 7.75 -21.14
N ALA A 25 11.18 6.76 -21.04
CA ALA A 25 10.01 6.85 -20.16
C ALA A 25 10.60 7.18 -18.78
N GLN A 26 10.41 8.44 -18.37
CA GLN A 26 10.86 8.86 -17.06
C GLN A 26 9.96 8.15 -16.05
N ALA A 27 10.58 7.37 -15.17
CA ALA A 27 9.83 6.70 -14.14
C ALA A 27 9.03 7.74 -13.33
N MET A 28 7.76 7.48 -13.13
CA MET A 28 6.87 8.37 -12.38
C MET A 28 7.05 8.21 -10.88
N SER A 29 6.62 9.18 -10.10
CA SER A 29 6.52 9.05 -8.64
C SER A 29 5.29 8.20 -8.27
N LEU A 30 5.27 7.67 -7.04
CA LEU A 30 4.09 6.97 -6.52
C LEU A 30 2.87 7.93 -6.47
N GLU A 31 3.09 9.21 -6.18
CA GLU A 31 2.05 10.24 -6.23
C GLU A 31 1.42 10.34 -7.63
N GLU A 32 2.26 10.41 -8.67
CA GLU A 32 1.79 10.47 -10.06
C GLU A 32 1.04 9.19 -10.48
N TYR A 33 1.46 8.03 -9.97
CA TYR A 33 0.75 6.77 -10.19
C TYR A 33 -0.63 6.78 -9.54
N ILE A 34 -0.73 7.18 -8.27
CA ILE A 34 -1.99 7.27 -7.53
C ILE A 34 -2.91 8.31 -8.16
N ALA A 35 -2.35 9.41 -8.69
CA ALA A 35 -3.13 10.49 -9.31
C ALA A 35 -3.91 10.05 -10.57
N GLN A 36 -3.58 8.93 -11.17
CA GLN A 36 -4.34 8.37 -12.28
C GLN A 36 -5.75 7.93 -11.84
N GLU A 37 -5.92 7.51 -10.59
CA GLU A 37 -7.18 7.06 -10.02
C GLU A 37 -7.81 8.08 -9.05
N ASN A 38 -6.98 8.72 -8.22
CA ASN A 38 -7.40 9.74 -7.25
C ASN A 38 -6.50 10.97 -7.30
N PRO A 39 -6.68 11.85 -8.29
CA PRO A 39 -5.82 13.03 -8.46
C PRO A 39 -5.94 14.05 -7.31
N GLN A 40 -7.06 14.06 -6.60
CA GLN A 40 -7.32 15.03 -5.53
C GLN A 40 -6.49 14.72 -4.28
N ASP A 41 -6.44 13.46 -3.86
CA ASP A 41 -5.82 13.05 -2.61
C ASP A 41 -4.46 12.37 -2.81
N ALA A 42 -4.00 12.21 -4.08
CA ALA A 42 -2.78 11.49 -4.42
C ALA A 42 -1.54 11.91 -3.60
N PRO A 43 -1.23 13.21 -3.41
CA PRO A 43 -0.07 13.61 -2.62
C PRO A 43 -0.16 13.12 -1.17
N TYR A 44 -1.35 13.21 -0.59
CA TYR A 44 -1.58 12.81 0.80
C TYR A 44 -1.55 11.28 0.98
N ILE A 45 -2.16 10.55 0.03
CA ILE A 45 -2.17 9.09 0.02
C ILE A 45 -0.75 8.55 -0.16
N ALA A 46 0.02 9.07 -1.13
CA ALA A 46 1.39 8.64 -1.36
C ALA A 46 2.27 8.86 -0.12
N GLN A 47 2.17 10.03 0.51
CA GLN A 47 2.90 10.34 1.73
C GLN A 47 2.51 9.39 2.87
N ALA A 48 1.20 9.16 3.07
CA ALA A 48 0.70 8.24 4.10
C ALA A 48 1.20 6.80 3.87
N ILE A 49 1.25 6.34 2.62
CA ILE A 49 1.80 5.02 2.28
C ILE A 49 3.29 4.95 2.63
N TYR A 50 4.10 5.93 2.26
CA TYR A 50 5.53 5.94 2.59
C TYR A 50 5.78 5.99 4.10
N ASP A 51 5.07 6.86 4.82
CA ASP A 51 5.22 7.02 6.26
C ASP A 51 4.87 5.74 7.01
N THR A 52 3.72 5.14 6.69
CA THR A 52 3.24 3.94 7.37
C THR A 52 4.05 2.71 6.99
N SER A 53 4.46 2.60 5.72
CA SER A 53 5.34 1.52 5.25
C SER A 53 6.70 1.57 5.93
N SER A 54 7.28 2.76 6.07
CA SER A 54 8.51 2.97 6.84
C SER A 54 8.34 2.64 8.32
N MET A 55 7.19 3.02 8.91
CA MET A 55 6.87 2.77 10.32
C MET A 55 6.79 1.28 10.65
N TYR A 56 6.21 0.48 9.75
CA TYR A 56 5.97 -0.94 9.96
C TYR A 56 6.99 -1.85 9.25
N GLY A 57 7.91 -1.29 8.46
CA GLY A 57 8.92 -2.06 7.74
C GLY A 57 8.31 -2.97 6.66
N VAL A 58 7.36 -2.45 5.88
CA VAL A 58 6.78 -3.10 4.71
C VAL A 58 7.13 -2.34 3.44
N ASP A 59 7.06 -3.02 2.32
CA ASP A 59 7.31 -2.40 1.01
C ASP A 59 6.17 -1.42 0.65
N PRO A 60 6.44 -0.12 0.43
CA PRO A 60 5.42 0.85 0.07
C PRO A 60 4.73 0.54 -1.26
N LEU A 61 5.42 -0.07 -2.21
CA LEU A 61 4.82 -0.43 -3.50
C LEU A 61 3.86 -1.63 -3.35
N MET A 62 4.15 -2.54 -2.43
CA MET A 62 3.21 -3.61 -2.05
C MET A 62 1.95 -3.02 -1.41
N MET A 63 2.10 -2.07 -0.49
CA MET A 63 0.94 -1.42 0.11
C MET A 63 0.12 -0.63 -0.90
N ALA A 64 0.78 0.11 -1.79
CA ALA A 64 0.09 0.79 -2.89
C ALA A 64 -0.71 -0.20 -3.76
N SER A 65 -0.14 -1.37 -4.06
CA SER A 65 -0.80 -2.40 -4.87
C SER A 65 -2.04 -2.98 -4.19
N ILE A 66 -1.95 -3.26 -2.89
CA ILE A 66 -3.09 -3.71 -2.10
C ILE A 66 -4.19 -2.64 -2.13
N PHE A 67 -3.88 -1.39 -1.84
CA PHE A 67 -4.85 -0.31 -1.78
C PHE A 67 -5.48 0.03 -3.15
N TYR A 68 -4.73 -0.15 -4.23
CA TYR A 68 -5.30 -0.08 -5.57
C TYR A 68 -6.37 -1.16 -5.79
N VAL A 69 -6.06 -2.40 -5.45
CA VAL A 69 -6.98 -3.53 -5.65
C VAL A 69 -8.21 -3.41 -4.74
N GLU A 70 -8.03 -2.91 -3.51
CA GLU A 70 -9.12 -2.77 -2.56
C GLU A 70 -10.14 -1.69 -2.97
N SER A 71 -9.67 -0.53 -3.41
CA SER A 71 -10.56 0.62 -3.60
C SER A 71 -10.21 1.55 -4.76
N ARG A 72 -9.10 1.30 -5.48
CA ARG A 72 -8.47 2.29 -6.37
C ARG A 72 -8.21 3.61 -5.66
N TYR A 73 -7.69 3.52 -4.44
CA TYR A 73 -7.41 4.65 -3.55
C TYR A 73 -8.63 5.52 -3.21
N ASN A 74 -9.84 4.98 -3.29
CA ASN A 74 -11.06 5.72 -2.96
C ASN A 74 -11.34 5.67 -1.46
N ASN A 75 -11.15 6.81 -0.77
CA ASN A 75 -11.43 6.90 0.67
C ASN A 75 -12.93 6.72 1.03
N ASN A 76 -13.81 6.95 0.09
CA ASN A 76 -15.26 6.82 0.30
C ASN A 76 -15.80 5.44 -0.10
N ALA A 77 -14.92 4.49 -0.47
CA ALA A 77 -15.35 3.17 -0.89
C ALA A 77 -16.00 2.41 0.27
N VAL A 78 -17.15 1.81 -0.03
CA VAL A 78 -17.86 0.91 0.89
C VAL A 78 -18.21 -0.36 0.10
N SER A 79 -17.68 -1.51 0.54
CA SER A 79 -17.99 -2.77 -0.11
C SER A 79 -19.39 -3.28 0.25
N PRO A 80 -19.96 -4.21 -0.52
CA PRO A 80 -21.22 -4.87 -0.15
C PRO A 80 -21.18 -5.58 1.21
N ALA A 81 -19.99 -6.00 1.66
CA ALA A 81 -19.77 -6.60 2.98
C ALA A 81 -19.56 -5.56 4.09
N GLY A 82 -19.51 -4.26 3.77
CA GLY A 82 -19.33 -3.17 4.71
C GLY A 82 -17.86 -2.84 5.02
N ALA A 83 -16.91 -3.28 4.21
CA ALA A 83 -15.51 -2.84 4.31
C ALA A 83 -15.38 -1.35 3.88
N LEU A 84 -14.47 -0.60 4.50
CA LEU A 84 -14.44 0.85 4.46
C LEU A 84 -13.09 1.41 3.99
N GLY A 85 -13.17 2.43 3.13
CA GLY A 85 -12.06 3.31 2.76
C GLY A 85 -11.02 2.68 1.83
N ILE A 86 -9.86 3.31 1.74
CA ILE A 86 -8.76 2.96 0.83
C ILE A 86 -8.29 1.53 1.04
N ALA A 87 -8.11 1.12 2.29
CA ALA A 87 -7.62 -0.21 2.68
C ALA A 87 -8.74 -1.24 2.86
N GLN A 88 -10.00 -0.89 2.64
CA GLN A 88 -11.19 -1.74 2.80
C GLN A 88 -11.20 -2.49 4.14
N LEU A 89 -11.00 -1.74 5.23
CA LEU A 89 -11.06 -2.32 6.57
C LEU A 89 -12.49 -2.65 6.97
N MET A 90 -12.72 -3.88 7.42
CA MET A 90 -13.99 -4.20 8.08
C MET A 90 -14.14 -3.38 9.38
N PRO A 91 -15.34 -2.94 9.74
CA PRO A 91 -15.56 -2.15 10.97
C PRO A 91 -14.99 -2.80 12.24
N GLY A 92 -15.09 -4.13 12.36
CA GLY A 92 -14.50 -4.88 13.46
C GLY A 92 -12.97 -4.77 13.47
N THR A 93 -12.34 -4.97 12.31
CA THR A 93 -10.88 -4.84 12.16
C THR A 93 -10.42 -3.40 12.47
N ALA A 94 -11.11 -2.38 11.97
CA ALA A 94 -10.80 -1.00 12.26
C ALA A 94 -10.91 -0.69 13.77
N SER A 95 -11.94 -1.22 14.43
CA SER A 95 -12.12 -1.12 15.88
C SER A 95 -10.99 -1.79 16.66
N ASP A 96 -10.60 -3.02 16.28
CA ASP A 96 -9.53 -3.77 16.94
C ASP A 96 -8.17 -3.08 16.78
N LEU A 97 -7.95 -2.46 15.63
CA LEU A 97 -6.78 -1.64 15.35
C LEU A 97 -6.85 -0.26 16.02
N GLY A 98 -8.03 0.19 16.45
CA GLY A 98 -8.24 1.50 17.06
C GLY A 98 -8.04 2.65 16.08
N VAL A 99 -8.46 2.48 14.83
CA VAL A 99 -8.37 3.49 13.76
C VAL A 99 -9.77 3.93 13.32
N ASN A 100 -9.86 5.19 12.86
CA ASN A 100 -11.05 5.69 12.17
C ASN A 100 -10.94 5.33 10.68
N PRO A 101 -11.78 4.41 10.15
CA PRO A 101 -11.68 3.97 8.76
C PRO A 101 -12.14 5.03 7.74
N TYR A 102 -12.73 6.14 8.19
CA TYR A 102 -13.13 7.27 7.34
C TYR A 102 -12.04 8.34 7.20
N ASP A 103 -10.99 8.27 8.00
CA ASP A 103 -9.81 9.15 7.91
C ASP A 103 -8.77 8.49 7.01
N ILE A 104 -8.30 9.22 5.99
CA ILE A 104 -7.38 8.69 4.97
C ILE A 104 -6.11 8.12 5.61
N TYR A 105 -5.47 8.89 6.49
CA TYR A 105 -4.21 8.45 7.11
C TYR A 105 -4.42 7.24 8.02
N GLN A 106 -5.45 7.27 8.86
CA GLN A 106 -5.72 6.18 9.79
C GLN A 106 -6.17 4.91 9.07
N ASN A 107 -6.90 5.04 7.96
CA ASN A 107 -7.31 3.90 7.14
C ASN A 107 -6.08 3.23 6.49
N ILE A 108 -5.17 4.02 5.91
CA ILE A 108 -3.90 3.55 5.33
C ILE A 108 -3.00 2.95 6.42
N GLU A 109 -2.89 3.63 7.58
CA GLU A 109 -2.11 3.13 8.73
C GLU A 109 -2.65 1.79 9.21
N GLY A 110 -3.97 1.70 9.41
CA GLY A 110 -4.62 0.47 9.83
C GLY A 110 -4.42 -0.67 8.84
N GLY A 111 -4.60 -0.40 7.53
CA GLY A 111 -4.37 -1.38 6.48
C GLY A 111 -2.92 -1.88 6.42
N THR A 112 -1.96 -0.95 6.52
CA THR A 112 -0.52 -1.27 6.51
C THR A 112 -0.14 -2.11 7.73
N ARG A 113 -0.59 -1.73 8.91
CA ARG A 113 -0.35 -2.47 10.15
C ARG A 113 -1.01 -3.85 10.12
N TYR A 114 -2.24 -3.94 9.65
CA TYR A 114 -2.96 -5.20 9.51
C TYR A 114 -2.22 -6.17 8.57
N PHE A 115 -1.80 -5.69 7.39
CA PHE A 115 -1.01 -6.50 6.48
C PHE A 115 0.31 -6.96 7.12
N LYS A 116 1.00 -6.07 7.84
CA LYS A 116 2.23 -6.43 8.56
C LYS A 116 1.99 -7.51 9.62
N GLU A 117 0.93 -7.41 10.40
CA GLU A 117 0.57 -8.43 11.40
C GLU A 117 0.29 -9.79 10.73
N LEU A 118 -0.42 -9.80 9.61
CA LEU A 118 -0.69 -10.99 8.82
C LEU A 118 0.60 -11.60 8.23
N LEU A 119 1.51 -10.77 7.72
CA LEU A 119 2.78 -11.20 7.17
C LEU A 119 3.70 -11.79 8.25
N ASP A 120 3.72 -11.18 9.44
CA ASP A 120 4.53 -11.65 10.57
C ASP A 120 3.96 -12.91 11.22
N SER A 121 2.68 -13.20 11.03
CA SER A 121 2.08 -14.46 11.48
C SER A 121 2.49 -15.65 10.62
N GLN A 122 3.03 -15.43 9.43
CA GLN A 122 3.50 -16.49 8.54
C GLN A 122 4.93 -16.92 8.89
N ASN A 123 5.27 -18.17 8.58
CA ASN A 123 6.63 -18.66 8.72
C ASN A 123 7.58 -17.84 7.82
N PRO A 124 8.62 -17.17 8.37
CA PRO A 124 9.55 -16.37 7.58
C PRO A 124 10.29 -17.14 6.47
N SER A 125 10.45 -18.45 6.63
CA SER A 125 11.12 -19.32 5.66
C SER A 125 10.16 -19.90 4.61
N ASP A 126 8.85 -19.63 4.72
CA ASP A 126 7.87 -20.09 3.73
C ASP A 126 7.98 -19.25 2.46
N PRO A 127 8.26 -19.85 1.29
CA PRO A 127 8.33 -19.11 0.01
C PRO A 127 6.98 -18.49 -0.37
N TYR A 128 5.87 -18.97 0.17
CA TYR A 128 4.51 -18.47 -0.09
C TYR A 128 3.99 -17.53 0.98
N ARG A 129 4.83 -17.08 1.93
CA ARG A 129 4.40 -16.23 3.06
C ARG A 129 3.63 -14.98 2.64
N TYR A 130 4.02 -14.35 1.54
CA TYR A 130 3.29 -13.18 1.00
C TYR A 130 1.91 -13.57 0.45
N ASN A 131 1.82 -14.71 -0.24
CA ASN A 131 0.55 -15.22 -0.76
C ASN A 131 -0.41 -15.54 0.40
N LEU A 132 0.10 -16.13 1.48
CA LEU A 132 -0.68 -16.43 2.67
C LEU A 132 -1.14 -15.16 3.39
N ALA A 133 -0.28 -14.13 3.47
CA ALA A 133 -0.64 -12.84 4.04
C ALA A 133 -1.70 -12.12 3.20
N LEU A 134 -1.55 -12.07 1.87
CA LEU A 134 -2.54 -11.51 0.94
C LEU A 134 -3.86 -12.27 1.01
N SER A 135 -3.80 -13.60 1.06
CA SER A 135 -4.99 -14.44 1.23
C SER A 135 -5.72 -14.11 2.55
N SER A 136 -4.95 -13.95 3.63
CA SER A 136 -5.48 -13.59 4.95
C SER A 136 -6.05 -12.19 5.00
N TYR A 137 -5.47 -11.25 4.24
CA TYR A 137 -5.99 -9.89 4.12
C TYR A 137 -7.38 -9.89 3.46
N ASN A 138 -7.52 -10.61 2.36
CA ASN A 138 -8.76 -10.70 1.60
C ASN A 138 -9.84 -11.54 2.29
N ALA A 139 -9.48 -12.72 2.80
CA ALA A 139 -10.45 -13.69 3.31
C ALA A 139 -10.66 -13.62 4.83
N GLY A 140 -9.78 -12.92 5.55
CA GLY A 140 -9.64 -13.00 7.00
C GLY A 140 -8.74 -14.19 7.42
N PRO A 141 -7.89 -13.99 8.46
CA PRO A 141 -6.88 -14.98 8.86
C PRO A 141 -7.47 -16.32 9.33
N GLY A 142 -8.68 -16.31 9.86
CA GLY A 142 -9.37 -17.54 10.29
C GLY A 142 -9.73 -18.50 9.15
N ASN A 143 -9.68 -18.05 7.90
CA ASN A 143 -9.98 -18.84 6.71
C ASN A 143 -8.72 -19.36 5.99
N VAL A 144 -7.53 -19.03 6.49
CA VAL A 144 -6.23 -19.41 5.90
C VAL A 144 -5.48 -20.31 6.87
N ASN A 145 -5.44 -21.62 6.57
CA ASN A 145 -4.85 -22.65 7.45
C ASN A 145 -3.58 -23.25 6.82
N GLY A 146 -2.55 -22.40 6.60
CA GLY A 146 -1.28 -22.81 6.00
C GLY A 146 -1.32 -22.99 4.48
N TYR A 147 -2.45 -22.71 3.83
CA TYR A 147 -2.59 -22.62 2.38
C TYR A 147 -3.63 -21.55 2.02
N SER A 148 -3.46 -20.94 0.85
CA SER A 148 -4.42 -19.97 0.32
C SER A 148 -5.66 -20.69 -0.23
N PRO A 149 -6.87 -20.38 0.24
CA PRO A 149 -8.09 -20.88 -0.37
C PRO A 149 -8.20 -20.48 -1.83
N THR A 150 -8.75 -21.33 -2.68
CA THR A 150 -8.79 -21.10 -4.14
C THR A 150 -9.53 -19.83 -4.54
N TYR A 151 -10.55 -19.42 -3.77
CA TYR A 151 -11.28 -18.18 -4.01
C TYR A 151 -10.45 -16.90 -3.77
N THR A 152 -9.27 -17.00 -3.15
CA THR A 152 -8.34 -15.86 -2.98
C THR A 152 -7.30 -15.78 -4.09
N TYR A 153 -7.20 -16.76 -5.00
CA TYR A 153 -6.16 -16.78 -6.02
C TYR A 153 -6.25 -15.64 -7.01
N ASP A 154 -7.46 -15.23 -7.38
CA ASP A 154 -7.65 -14.08 -8.27
C ASP A 154 -7.23 -12.77 -7.58
N TYR A 155 -7.50 -12.64 -6.29
CA TYR A 155 -7.03 -11.50 -5.50
C TYR A 155 -5.49 -11.44 -5.45
N ILE A 156 -4.84 -12.56 -5.07
CA ILE A 156 -3.38 -12.66 -5.01
C ILE A 156 -2.76 -12.31 -6.36
N ARG A 157 -3.29 -12.87 -7.45
CA ARG A 157 -2.82 -12.60 -8.81
C ARG A 157 -2.96 -11.12 -9.13
N THR A 158 -4.14 -10.53 -8.91
CA THR A 158 -4.40 -9.12 -9.22
C THR A 158 -3.47 -8.19 -8.44
N VAL A 159 -3.26 -8.42 -7.15
CA VAL A 159 -2.30 -7.63 -6.36
C VAL A 159 -0.89 -7.79 -6.91
N THR A 160 -0.47 -9.01 -7.28
CA THR A 160 0.85 -9.28 -7.86
C THR A 160 1.05 -8.60 -9.21
N ASP A 161 0.03 -8.62 -10.07
CA ASP A 161 0.05 -7.98 -11.38
C ASP A 161 0.17 -6.45 -11.23
N VAL A 162 -0.61 -5.85 -10.34
CA VAL A 162 -0.52 -4.42 -10.00
C VAL A 162 0.85 -4.07 -9.39
N TYR A 163 1.38 -4.92 -8.50
CA TYR A 163 2.71 -4.70 -7.93
C TYR A 163 3.79 -4.68 -9.01
N ASN A 164 3.75 -5.62 -9.95
CA ASN A 164 4.69 -5.67 -11.05
C ASN A 164 4.56 -4.45 -11.97
N ASP A 165 3.33 -3.98 -12.21
CA ASP A 165 3.08 -2.77 -12.98
C ASP A 165 3.67 -1.53 -12.27
N ILE A 166 3.39 -1.36 -10.97
CA ILE A 166 3.94 -0.26 -10.17
C ILE A 166 5.48 -0.29 -10.19
N VAL A 167 6.10 -1.44 -9.95
CA VAL A 167 7.58 -1.58 -9.93
C VAL A 167 8.20 -1.22 -11.28
N GLN A 168 7.52 -1.44 -12.39
CA GLN A 168 8.01 -1.08 -13.72
C GLN A 168 7.92 0.42 -14.03
N HIS A 169 6.96 1.13 -13.45
CA HIS A 169 6.66 2.51 -13.80
C HIS A 169 7.04 3.51 -12.72
N VAL A 170 7.11 3.09 -11.46
CA VAL A 170 7.39 3.97 -10.32
C VAL A 170 8.85 3.85 -9.88
N ASP A 171 9.54 4.98 -9.78
CA ASP A 171 10.84 5.05 -9.12
C ASP A 171 10.62 5.28 -7.61
N PRO A 172 10.93 4.30 -6.76
CA PRO A 172 10.75 4.42 -5.32
C PRO A 172 11.68 5.46 -4.68
N THR A 173 12.69 5.95 -5.41
CA THR A 173 13.62 6.99 -4.92
C THR A 173 13.13 8.41 -5.23
N THR A 174 12.17 8.56 -6.14
CA THR A 174 11.48 9.84 -6.32
C THR A 174 10.55 10.07 -5.14
N SER A 175 11.14 10.57 -4.05
CA SER A 175 10.38 11.07 -2.90
C SER A 175 9.34 12.07 -3.39
N VAL A 176 8.18 12.06 -2.76
CA VAL A 176 7.16 13.10 -2.86
C VAL A 176 7.87 14.45 -2.96
N LYS A 177 7.75 15.13 -4.11
CA LYS A 177 8.30 16.48 -4.29
C LYS A 177 7.76 17.27 -3.12
N SER A 178 8.65 17.68 -2.22
CA SER A 178 8.37 18.33 -0.95
C SER A 178 7.14 19.23 -0.99
N THR A 179 5.97 18.63 -0.90
CA THR A 179 4.80 19.34 -0.42
C THR A 179 5.14 19.71 1.01
N PRO A 180 4.93 20.97 1.45
CA PRO A 180 5.11 21.33 2.83
C PRO A 180 4.37 20.27 3.64
N ARG A 181 5.06 19.64 4.58
CA ARG A 181 4.45 18.69 5.52
C ARG A 181 3.16 19.32 5.99
N LEU A 182 2.03 18.84 5.47
CA LEU A 182 0.73 19.28 5.95
C LEU A 182 0.68 18.84 7.40
N GLU A 183 0.98 19.77 8.31
CA GLU A 183 0.73 19.54 9.72
C GLU A 183 -0.77 19.32 9.83
N TYR A 184 -1.15 18.08 10.10
CA TYR A 184 -2.53 17.75 10.42
C TYR A 184 -2.90 18.53 11.68
N THR A 185 -3.61 19.62 11.50
CA THR A 185 -4.29 20.31 12.59
C THR A 185 -5.70 19.73 12.63
N PRO A 186 -6.05 18.95 13.67
CA PRO A 186 -7.40 18.46 13.83
C PRO A 186 -8.37 19.65 13.86
N SER A 187 -9.40 19.64 13.00
CA SER A 187 -10.46 20.63 13.07
C SER A 187 -11.17 20.49 14.43
N SER A 188 -11.50 21.61 15.07
CA SER A 188 -12.06 21.69 16.44
C SER A 188 -13.43 21.02 16.62
N ASP A 189 -14.01 20.45 15.57
CA ASP A 189 -15.37 19.86 15.60
C ASP A 189 -15.42 18.33 15.47
N SER A 190 -14.28 17.66 15.31
CA SER A 190 -14.22 16.21 15.42
C SER A 190 -13.88 15.82 16.86
N GLN A 191 -14.67 14.93 17.46
CA GLN A 191 -14.31 14.33 18.76
C GLN A 191 -12.87 13.82 18.65
N VAL A 192 -11.99 14.49 19.41
CA VAL A 192 -10.56 14.24 19.42
C VAL A 192 -10.34 12.82 19.94
N TRP A 193 -10.17 11.87 19.05
CA TRP A 193 -9.54 10.61 19.40
C TRP A 193 -8.06 10.93 19.62
N THR A 194 -7.70 11.21 20.88
CA THR A 194 -6.29 11.32 21.25
C THR A 194 -5.65 9.97 20.98
N TYR A 195 -4.86 9.92 19.90
CA TYR A 195 -3.99 8.79 19.61
C TYR A 195 -2.97 8.69 20.73
N HIS A 196 -3.29 7.90 21.73
CA HIS A 196 -2.29 7.44 22.68
C HIS A 196 -1.49 6.36 21.96
N LYS A 197 -0.34 6.76 21.40
CA LYS A 197 0.71 5.84 20.98
C LYS A 197 0.97 4.91 22.17
N LYS A 198 0.27 3.76 22.18
CA LYS A 198 0.48 2.75 23.22
C LYS A 198 1.95 2.43 23.24
N SER A 199 2.61 2.73 24.32
CA SER A 199 4.05 2.53 24.44
C SER A 199 4.37 1.05 24.19
N LYS A 200 5.59 0.74 23.70
CA LYS A 200 6.05 -0.65 23.55
C LYS A 200 5.79 -1.47 24.82
N LYS A 201 5.83 -0.82 25.97
CA LYS A 201 5.54 -1.39 27.30
C LYS A 201 4.07 -1.79 27.46
N GLU A 202 3.12 -0.99 26.98
CA GLU A 202 1.67 -1.31 27.04
C GLU A 202 1.28 -2.42 26.06
N ARG A 203 1.88 -2.44 24.87
CA ARG A 203 1.68 -3.55 23.89
C ARG A 203 2.21 -4.85 24.48
N LEU A 204 3.40 -4.82 25.09
CA LEU A 204 4.00 -5.98 25.75
C LEU A 204 3.16 -6.44 26.95
N ALA A 205 2.65 -5.53 27.76
CA ALA A 205 1.78 -5.86 28.89
C ALA A 205 0.48 -6.53 28.45
N LYS A 206 -0.16 -6.05 27.34
CA LYS A 206 -1.37 -6.66 26.77
C LYS A 206 -1.09 -8.06 26.22
N ALA A 207 0.04 -8.23 25.53
CA ALA A 207 0.46 -9.54 25.01
C ALA A 207 0.75 -10.54 26.15
N ILE A 208 1.42 -10.10 27.23
CA ILE A 208 1.68 -10.94 28.40
C ILE A 208 0.37 -11.31 29.12
N HIS A 209 -0.57 -10.38 29.21
CA HIS A 209 -1.89 -10.66 29.79
C HIS A 209 -2.64 -11.72 29.00
N LYS A 210 -2.68 -11.59 27.66
CA LYS A 210 -3.32 -12.56 26.76
C LYS A 210 -2.70 -13.96 26.92
N LEU A 211 -1.38 -14.07 26.92
CA LEU A 211 -0.66 -15.33 27.12
C LEU A 211 -0.93 -15.97 28.50
N LYS A 212 -1.13 -15.17 29.54
CA LYS A 212 -1.49 -15.67 30.88
C LYS A 212 -2.90 -16.25 30.92
N GLU A 213 -3.85 -15.61 30.25
CA GLU A 213 -5.22 -16.13 30.15
C GLU A 213 -5.28 -17.41 29.32
N GLU A 214 -4.57 -17.48 28.19
CA GLU A 214 -4.47 -18.70 27.38
C GLU A 214 -3.91 -19.88 28.18
N LYS A 215 -2.80 -19.69 28.91
CA LYS A 215 -2.23 -20.71 29.79
C LYS A 215 -3.15 -21.11 30.94
N LYS A 216 -3.98 -20.19 31.43
CA LYS A 216 -4.97 -20.51 32.47
C LYS A 216 -6.08 -21.39 31.93
N HIS A 217 -6.54 -21.12 30.71
CA HIS A 217 -7.52 -21.95 30.02
C HIS A 217 -6.97 -23.34 29.65
N GLU A 218 -5.72 -23.45 29.25
CA GLU A 218 -5.04 -24.71 28.95
C GLU A 218 -4.94 -25.58 30.19
N ARG A 219 -4.47 -25.05 31.33
CA ARG A 219 -4.42 -25.73 32.62
C ARG A 219 -5.79 -26.13 33.17
N ALA A 220 -6.85 -25.41 32.80
CA ALA A 220 -8.20 -25.79 33.18
C ALA A 220 -8.70 -26.97 32.36
N ARG A 221 -8.27 -27.12 31.10
CA ARG A 221 -8.59 -28.30 30.25
C ARG A 221 -7.85 -29.58 30.64
N GLU A 222 -6.65 -29.44 31.18
CA GLU A 222 -5.85 -30.60 31.65
C GLU A 222 -6.35 -31.21 32.99
N ARG A 223 -7.31 -30.58 33.66
CA ARG A 223 -7.87 -31.03 34.95
C ARG A 223 -9.16 -31.82 34.84
N TYR A 224 -9.64 -32.01 33.60
CA TYR A 224 -10.81 -32.84 33.30
C TYR A 224 -10.43 -33.97 32.33
#